data_8cd12f7a09df8cabe27b7a9c6c7bbb46
#
_entry.id   8cd12f7a09df8cabe27b7a9c6c7bbb46
#
_cell.length_a   1.000
_cell.length_b   1.000
_cell.length_c   1.000
_cell.angle_alpha   90.00
_cell.angle_beta   90.00
_cell.angle_gamma   90.00
#
_symmetry.space_group_name_H-M   'P 1'
#
loop_
_entity.id
_entity.type
_entity.pdbx_description
1 polymer ?
#
loop_
_entity_poly.entity_id
_entity_poly.type
_entity_poly.pdbx_seq_one_letter_code
_entity_poly.pdbx_strand_id
1 'polypeptide(L)'
;KKQTRYDMHFLVSLADYLSNKKNIRSQIKFYPNSTLYKVGNRYRYVEYTYVEKRRQHSLESVSYSTYLDAIIKSAENGETLSALVKILTELDIEKQQAEDFLDELVANQILSSALEPSVTGPDFLEQLRLKLSGLQNVQNELALLAKMQSHLTALDQSLGNTISSYLTIKDLISTLEIPFELKYLFQTDLFTSVRHKSMGYPVLKKVKQGIAFLNKISAAVKNPDLERFKTAFNKRFEGQKIPLLQVLDVESGIGYVQNPSLLEATPFLDDIEYVPETGANRSYDMNWSSFRSLLLEKVTKALSNNSAQIALTDHDFAKFDYDWRKAPETISALVEVVIENGKEKVIMDYCGPGAAMLLGRFCYGDAGLMKMVNEIVSVEESALEGKILAEIVHLPESRTGNILRRPNLRSHEIPCLGKSDLAVEKQIPLHDILVCVEQSTVKLYSKKLGKEILPRLTNAHNYSANALPVYHFLCDLQYQDRRKYAFSWGNLLMELKQLPRVTYKDVILSRATWNLEKKDIESILDAYKKNEITKEKMDSWRADLKIPKIVQLTDGDNTLLVNFENATSTEMFLDSVKNKYYFQLEEFLFDEQCFIKRKDENYCNQFVIAFYNQQLIQADKT
;
A
#
# COMPACT_ATOMS: atom_id res chain seq x y z
N LYS A 1 -8.21 -22.73 -7.95
CA LYS A 1 -9.10 -22.32 -6.86
C LYS A 1 -9.41 -20.83 -7.02
N LYS A 2 -10.68 -20.47 -6.85
CA LYS A 2 -11.15 -19.08 -6.80
C LYS A 2 -11.49 -18.75 -5.35
N GLN A 3 -11.29 -17.50 -4.96
CA GLN A 3 -11.71 -16.97 -3.67
C GLN A 3 -12.40 -15.64 -3.90
N THR A 4 -13.70 -15.62 -3.70
CA THR A 4 -14.55 -14.45 -3.85
C THR A 4 -14.90 -13.89 -2.47
N ARG A 5 -14.80 -12.58 -2.31
CA ARG A 5 -15.10 -11.83 -1.08
C ARG A 5 -15.96 -10.63 -1.42
N TYR A 6 -16.69 -10.12 -0.45
CA TYR A 6 -17.30 -8.80 -0.60
C TYR A 6 -16.23 -7.71 -0.59
N ASP A 7 -16.47 -6.68 -1.38
CA ASP A 7 -15.65 -5.47 -1.37
C ASP A 7 -15.72 -4.79 0.00
N MET A 8 -14.58 -4.28 0.47
CA MET A 8 -14.52 -3.61 1.78
C MET A 8 -15.43 -2.38 1.87
N HIS A 9 -15.70 -1.71 0.76
CA HIS A 9 -16.63 -0.58 0.75
C HIS A 9 -18.04 -1.00 1.18
N PHE A 10 -18.53 -2.11 0.66
CA PHE A 10 -19.80 -2.69 1.07
C PHE A 10 -19.76 -3.19 2.54
N LEU A 11 -18.67 -3.85 2.93
CA LEU A 11 -18.53 -4.39 4.28
C LEU A 11 -18.47 -3.29 5.36
N VAL A 12 -17.86 -2.14 5.04
CA VAL A 12 -17.90 -0.96 5.94
C VAL A 12 -19.33 -0.47 6.11
N SER A 13 -20.07 -0.30 5.02
CA SER A 13 -21.48 0.12 5.08
C SER A 13 -22.36 -0.89 5.82
N LEU A 14 -22.07 -2.18 5.66
CA LEU A 14 -22.76 -3.25 6.42
C LEU A 14 -22.47 -3.16 7.92
N ALA A 15 -21.21 -2.89 8.31
CA ALA A 15 -20.84 -2.72 9.71
C ALA A 15 -21.54 -1.51 10.36
N ASP A 16 -21.60 -0.40 9.64
CA ASP A 16 -22.34 0.81 10.09
C ASP A 16 -23.83 0.52 10.24
N TYR A 17 -24.45 -0.13 9.26
CA TYR A 17 -25.84 -0.54 9.32
C TYR A 17 -26.13 -1.42 10.56
N LEU A 18 -25.28 -2.44 10.78
CA LEU A 18 -25.42 -3.33 11.94
C LEU A 18 -25.20 -2.59 13.26
N SER A 19 -24.22 -1.69 13.34
CA SER A 19 -23.92 -0.90 14.54
C SER A 19 -25.07 0.01 14.96
N ASN A 20 -25.89 0.45 14.01
CA ASN A 20 -27.01 1.35 14.25
C ASN A 20 -28.33 0.61 14.56
N LYS A 21 -28.40 -0.72 14.40
CA LYS A 21 -29.57 -1.50 14.80
C LYS A 21 -29.72 -1.50 16.32
N LYS A 22 -30.90 -1.11 16.81
CA LYS A 22 -31.18 -0.95 18.25
C LYS A 22 -30.85 -2.19 19.11
N ASN A 23 -31.18 -3.40 18.61
CA ASN A 23 -30.87 -4.66 19.28
C ASN A 23 -29.36 -4.96 19.34
N ILE A 24 -28.58 -4.48 18.40
CA ILE A 24 -27.12 -4.63 18.37
C ILE A 24 -26.44 -3.49 19.14
N ARG A 25 -26.80 -2.23 18.83
CA ARG A 25 -26.23 -1.02 19.42
C ARG A 25 -26.22 -1.03 20.95
N SER A 26 -27.30 -1.55 21.54
CA SER A 26 -27.43 -1.63 23.02
C SER A 26 -26.49 -2.64 23.68
N GLN A 27 -25.92 -3.57 22.93
CA GLN A 27 -25.10 -4.68 23.46
C GLN A 27 -23.64 -4.60 23.06
N ILE A 28 -23.31 -3.93 21.94
CA ILE A 28 -21.91 -3.80 21.51
C ILE A 28 -21.14 -2.81 22.37
N LYS A 29 -19.82 -3.02 22.42
CA LYS A 29 -18.90 -2.12 23.08
C LYS A 29 -18.53 -0.94 22.20
N PHE A 30 -18.28 0.19 22.83
CA PHE A 30 -17.73 1.39 22.22
C PHE A 30 -16.38 1.72 22.86
N TYR A 31 -15.47 2.25 22.07
CA TYR A 31 -14.09 2.57 22.44
C TYR A 31 -13.81 4.03 22.11
N PRO A 32 -12.90 4.71 22.83
CA PRO A 32 -12.42 6.01 22.41
C PRO A 32 -11.80 5.94 21.01
N ASN A 33 -11.90 7.03 20.28
CA ASN A 33 -11.20 7.19 19.01
C ASN A 33 -9.70 6.95 19.21
N SER A 34 -9.09 6.10 18.40
CA SER A 34 -7.68 5.69 18.57
C SER A 34 -6.68 6.83 18.41
N THR A 35 -7.08 7.96 17.83
CA THR A 35 -6.27 9.16 17.66
C THR A 35 -6.51 10.21 18.76
N LEU A 36 -7.36 9.90 19.76
CA LEU A 36 -7.73 10.84 20.81
C LEU A 36 -6.54 11.14 21.76
N TYR A 37 -6.28 12.42 22.02
CA TYR A 37 -5.27 12.88 22.97
C TYR A 37 -5.67 14.22 23.57
N LYS A 38 -5.05 14.57 24.72
CA LYS A 38 -5.34 15.80 25.45
C LYS A 38 -4.24 16.82 25.25
N VAL A 39 -4.63 18.05 24.91
CA VAL A 39 -3.75 19.22 24.84
C VAL A 39 -4.37 20.36 25.64
N GLY A 40 -3.71 20.76 26.72
CA GLY A 40 -4.26 21.78 27.62
C GLY A 40 -5.63 21.41 28.17
N ASN A 41 -6.63 22.23 27.92
CA ASN A 41 -8.02 22.03 28.32
C ASN A 41 -8.93 21.53 27.16
N ARG A 42 -8.36 20.83 26.18
CA ARG A 42 -9.12 20.26 25.06
C ARG A 42 -8.66 18.84 24.79
N TYR A 43 -9.60 18.02 24.32
CA TYR A 43 -9.31 16.77 23.63
C TYR A 43 -9.25 17.02 22.13
N ARG A 44 -8.30 16.39 21.45
CA ARG A 44 -8.14 16.41 20.00
C ARG A 44 -8.19 15.00 19.46
N TYR A 45 -8.75 14.84 18.28
CA TYR A 45 -8.86 13.55 17.60
C TYR A 45 -9.05 13.79 16.11
N VAL A 46 -8.85 12.75 15.32
CA VAL A 46 -9.12 12.78 13.89
C VAL A 46 -10.52 12.21 13.65
N GLU A 47 -11.35 13.00 13.01
CA GLU A 47 -12.63 12.59 12.44
C GLU A 47 -12.46 12.33 10.93
N TYR A 48 -13.35 11.54 10.33
CA TYR A 48 -13.41 11.38 8.89
C TYR A 48 -14.83 11.55 8.37
N THR A 49 -14.94 12.18 7.21
CA THR A 49 -16.18 12.30 6.45
C THR A 49 -15.98 11.70 5.06
N TYR A 50 -17.08 11.34 4.40
CA TYR A 50 -17.03 10.86 3.02
C TYR A 50 -17.40 11.99 2.07
N VAL A 51 -16.41 12.47 1.28
CA VAL A 51 -16.62 13.42 0.20
C VAL A 51 -16.30 12.71 -1.11
N GLU A 52 -17.23 12.71 -2.06
CA GLU A 52 -17.07 12.01 -3.35
C GLU A 52 -16.58 10.55 -3.21
N LYS A 53 -17.07 9.83 -2.18
CA LYS A 53 -16.73 8.44 -1.86
C LYS A 53 -15.32 8.22 -1.29
N ARG A 54 -14.54 9.27 -1.04
CA ARG A 54 -13.24 9.21 -0.36
C ARG A 54 -13.36 9.65 1.09
N ARG A 55 -12.60 9.02 1.97
CA ARG A 55 -12.44 9.53 3.33
C ARG A 55 -11.59 10.79 3.29
N GLN A 56 -12.14 11.88 3.82
CA GLN A 56 -11.38 13.07 4.19
C GLN A 56 -11.25 13.09 5.71
N HIS A 57 -10.04 13.34 6.18
CA HIS A 57 -9.74 13.38 7.60
C HIS A 57 -9.62 14.84 8.04
N SER A 58 -10.26 15.19 9.15
CA SER A 58 -10.14 16.49 9.82
C SER A 58 -9.63 16.31 11.24
N LEU A 59 -8.83 17.27 11.71
CA LEU A 59 -8.40 17.33 13.11
C LEU A 59 -9.44 18.13 13.88
N GLU A 60 -10.19 17.44 14.73
CA GLU A 60 -11.25 18.03 15.53
C GLU A 60 -10.81 18.24 16.97
N SER A 61 -11.51 19.15 17.67
CA SER A 61 -11.23 19.39 19.07
C SER A 61 -12.50 19.66 19.88
N VAL A 62 -12.59 19.05 21.04
CA VAL A 62 -13.68 19.23 22.00
C VAL A 62 -13.14 19.73 23.35
N SER A 63 -13.88 20.62 24.01
CA SER A 63 -13.51 21.13 25.31
C SER A 63 -13.51 20.01 26.37
N TYR A 64 -12.52 20.01 27.24
CA TYR A 64 -12.49 19.12 28.37
C TYR A 64 -13.70 19.36 29.29
N SER A 65 -14.33 18.27 29.72
CA SER A 65 -15.25 18.26 30.84
C SER A 65 -14.99 17.02 31.71
N THR A 66 -15.38 17.07 32.97
CA THR A 66 -15.27 15.91 33.87
C THR A 66 -16.11 14.74 33.39
N TYR A 67 -17.23 15.00 32.76
CA TYR A 67 -18.14 14.00 32.17
C TYR A 67 -17.48 13.30 30.97
N LEU A 68 -16.93 14.07 30.05
CA LEU A 68 -16.22 13.53 28.87
C LEU A 68 -15.01 12.70 29.30
N ASP A 69 -14.22 13.19 30.26
CA ASP A 69 -13.04 12.48 30.80
C ASP A 69 -13.43 11.15 31.46
N ALA A 70 -14.53 11.13 32.22
CA ALA A 70 -15.05 9.91 32.84
C ALA A 70 -15.47 8.87 31.79
N ILE A 71 -16.16 9.30 30.75
CA ILE A 71 -16.56 8.42 29.63
C ILE A 71 -15.36 7.86 28.88
N ILE A 72 -14.37 8.71 28.51
CA ILE A 72 -13.17 8.29 27.79
C ILE A 72 -12.41 7.22 28.59
N LYS A 73 -12.18 7.46 29.90
CA LYS A 73 -11.49 6.51 30.78
C LYS A 73 -12.23 5.19 30.92
N SER A 74 -13.54 5.25 31.11
CA SER A 74 -14.35 4.04 31.28
C SER A 74 -14.48 3.22 29.99
N ALA A 75 -14.46 3.88 28.84
CA ALA A 75 -14.52 3.24 27.53
C ALA A 75 -13.15 2.74 27.01
N GLU A 76 -12.04 2.97 27.72
CA GLU A 76 -10.68 2.64 27.25
C GLU A 76 -10.54 1.18 26.84
N ASN A 77 -11.13 0.25 27.59
CA ASN A 77 -11.13 -1.18 27.27
C ASN A 77 -12.44 -1.67 26.62
N GLY A 78 -13.23 -0.72 26.16
CA GLY A 78 -14.53 -0.95 25.54
C GLY A 78 -15.65 -1.14 26.55
N GLU A 79 -16.70 -0.31 26.44
CA GLU A 79 -17.87 -0.36 27.31
C GLU A 79 -19.17 -0.18 26.52
N THR A 80 -20.27 -0.71 27.03
CA THR A 80 -21.60 -0.55 26.43
C THR A 80 -22.18 0.83 26.71
N LEU A 81 -23.02 1.36 25.80
CA LEU A 81 -23.66 2.67 26.02
C LEU A 81 -24.48 2.68 27.29
N SER A 82 -25.16 1.58 27.63
CA SER A 82 -25.96 1.49 28.85
C SER A 82 -25.13 1.59 30.14
N ALA A 83 -23.90 1.07 30.15
CA ALA A 83 -22.99 1.23 31.29
C ALA A 83 -22.42 2.66 31.35
N LEU A 84 -22.11 3.26 30.19
CA LEU A 84 -21.69 4.65 30.12
C LEU A 84 -22.77 5.63 30.58
N VAL A 85 -24.06 5.37 30.26
CA VAL A 85 -25.20 6.14 30.80
C VAL A 85 -25.23 6.09 32.31
N LYS A 86 -25.00 4.92 32.94
CA LYS A 86 -24.98 4.79 34.40
C LYS A 86 -23.88 5.67 35.02
N ILE A 87 -22.72 5.71 34.43
CA ILE A 87 -21.61 6.58 34.91
C ILE A 87 -22.03 8.05 34.93
N LEU A 88 -22.71 8.51 33.86
CA LEU A 88 -23.18 9.89 33.79
C LEU A 88 -24.31 10.16 34.78
N THR A 89 -25.21 9.20 34.98
CA THR A 89 -26.30 9.34 35.99
C THR A 89 -25.75 9.33 37.43
N GLU A 90 -24.66 8.63 37.69
CA GLU A 90 -23.94 8.70 38.99
C GLU A 90 -23.25 10.05 39.19
N LEU A 91 -23.09 10.84 38.15
CA LEU A 91 -22.56 12.21 38.15
C LEU A 91 -23.68 13.26 38.10
N ASP A 92 -24.90 12.90 38.49
CA ASP A 92 -26.09 13.76 38.56
C ASP A 92 -26.60 14.26 37.17
N ILE A 93 -26.30 13.56 36.09
CA ILE A 93 -26.85 13.86 34.76
C ILE A 93 -28.17 13.09 34.59
N GLU A 94 -29.22 13.77 34.13
CA GLU A 94 -30.50 13.12 33.78
C GLU A 94 -30.29 12.06 32.68
N LYS A 95 -31.00 10.92 32.82
CA LYS A 95 -30.82 9.77 31.92
C LYS A 95 -30.94 10.12 30.43
N GLN A 96 -31.95 10.92 30.05
CA GLN A 96 -32.16 11.32 28.67
C GLN A 96 -30.98 12.19 28.15
N GLN A 97 -30.54 13.13 28.98
CA GLN A 97 -29.36 13.96 28.65
C GLN A 97 -28.07 13.13 28.51
N ALA A 98 -27.92 12.09 29.34
CA ALA A 98 -26.80 11.16 29.26
C ALA A 98 -26.83 10.34 27.95
N GLU A 99 -28.02 9.85 27.56
CA GLU A 99 -28.21 9.13 26.29
C GLU A 99 -27.92 10.04 25.08
N ASP A 100 -28.49 11.25 25.06
CA ASP A 100 -28.27 12.24 23.99
C ASP A 100 -26.79 12.61 23.88
N PHE A 101 -26.10 12.84 25.00
CA PHE A 101 -24.68 13.13 25.03
C PHE A 101 -23.82 11.99 24.45
N LEU A 102 -24.11 10.74 24.80
CA LEU A 102 -23.38 9.59 24.24
C LEU A 102 -23.69 9.40 22.76
N ASP A 103 -24.89 9.69 22.28
CA ASP A 103 -25.22 9.64 20.87
C ASP A 103 -24.43 10.72 20.09
N GLU A 104 -24.27 11.92 20.66
CA GLU A 104 -23.38 12.94 20.08
C GLU A 104 -21.90 12.49 20.05
N LEU A 105 -21.38 11.85 21.11
CA LEU A 105 -20.03 11.34 21.12
C LEU A 105 -19.78 10.26 20.05
N VAL A 106 -20.78 9.44 19.77
CA VAL A 106 -20.72 8.44 18.70
C VAL A 106 -20.84 9.10 17.32
N ALA A 107 -21.79 10.05 17.16
CA ALA A 107 -21.99 10.76 15.90
C ALA A 107 -20.73 11.54 15.46
N ASN A 108 -20.04 12.18 16.42
CA ASN A 108 -18.79 12.92 16.19
C ASN A 108 -17.54 12.02 16.30
N GLN A 109 -17.68 10.70 16.24
CA GLN A 109 -16.56 9.73 16.24
C GLN A 109 -15.57 9.83 17.42
N ILE A 110 -15.98 10.46 18.54
CA ILE A 110 -15.20 10.43 19.79
C ILE A 110 -15.25 9.04 20.40
N LEU A 111 -16.39 8.37 20.26
CA LEU A 111 -16.58 6.95 20.56
C LEU A 111 -16.80 6.16 19.27
N SER A 112 -16.11 5.06 19.11
CA SER A 112 -16.17 4.18 17.93
C SER A 112 -16.66 2.79 18.31
N SER A 113 -17.48 2.20 17.42
CA SER A 113 -18.11 0.89 17.61
C SER A 113 -17.09 -0.27 17.58
N ALA A 114 -17.35 -1.34 18.33
CA ALA A 114 -16.62 -2.61 18.22
C ALA A 114 -16.74 -3.25 16.83
N LEU A 115 -17.77 -2.88 16.04
CA LEU A 115 -17.97 -3.39 14.68
C LEU A 115 -17.21 -2.61 13.60
N GLU A 116 -16.47 -1.54 13.97
CA GLU A 116 -15.60 -0.87 13.01
C GLU A 116 -14.67 -1.85 12.25
N PRO A 117 -14.37 -1.56 10.96
CA PRO A 117 -13.60 -2.46 10.14
C PRO A 117 -12.20 -2.71 10.67
N SER A 118 -11.75 -3.96 10.56
CA SER A 118 -10.35 -4.36 10.66
C SER A 118 -9.82 -4.76 9.28
N VAL A 119 -8.56 -4.44 9.03
CA VAL A 119 -7.82 -4.88 7.85
C VAL A 119 -6.87 -6.05 8.14
N THR A 120 -6.87 -6.52 9.38
CA THR A 120 -6.10 -7.69 9.85
C THR A 120 -7.01 -8.73 10.49
N GLY A 121 -6.54 -9.97 10.64
CA GLY A 121 -7.30 -11.05 11.24
C GLY A 121 -8.10 -11.89 10.22
N PRO A 122 -9.16 -12.57 10.61
CA PRO A 122 -10.06 -13.30 9.73
C PRO A 122 -10.71 -12.40 8.67
N ASP A 123 -11.37 -12.97 7.65
CA ASP A 123 -12.18 -12.17 6.72
C ASP A 123 -13.20 -11.31 7.47
N PHE A 124 -13.39 -10.07 7.05
CA PHE A 124 -14.17 -9.11 7.85
C PHE A 124 -15.65 -9.50 8.00
N LEU A 125 -16.24 -10.19 7.00
CA LEU A 125 -17.59 -10.75 7.15
C LEU A 125 -17.63 -11.79 8.29
N GLU A 126 -16.60 -12.63 8.41
CA GLU A 126 -16.49 -13.60 9.49
C GLU A 126 -16.24 -12.92 10.85
N GLN A 127 -15.44 -11.84 10.89
CA GLN A 127 -15.29 -11.04 12.12
C GLN A 127 -16.62 -10.48 12.60
N LEU A 128 -17.45 -9.92 11.70
CA LEU A 128 -18.79 -9.45 12.05
C LEU A 128 -19.65 -10.59 12.61
N ARG A 129 -19.64 -11.75 11.96
CA ARG A 129 -20.38 -12.93 12.42
C ARG A 129 -19.95 -13.37 13.82
N LEU A 130 -18.64 -13.45 14.07
CA LEU A 130 -18.09 -13.82 15.37
C LEU A 130 -18.47 -12.81 16.46
N LYS A 131 -18.38 -11.51 16.20
CA LYS A 131 -18.74 -10.46 17.16
C LYS A 131 -20.24 -10.48 17.47
N LEU A 132 -21.10 -10.71 16.48
CA LEU A 132 -22.54 -10.81 16.70
C LEU A 132 -22.96 -12.11 17.41
N SER A 133 -22.24 -13.21 17.24
CA SER A 133 -22.59 -14.50 17.85
C SER A 133 -22.62 -14.49 19.38
N GLY A 134 -21.96 -13.52 20.03
CA GLY A 134 -21.99 -13.29 21.46
C GLY A 134 -23.18 -12.43 21.96
N LEU A 135 -24.01 -11.90 21.05
CA LEU A 135 -25.12 -11.00 21.39
C LEU A 135 -26.45 -11.73 21.42
N GLN A 136 -27.42 -11.16 22.14
CA GLN A 136 -28.80 -11.68 22.23
C GLN A 136 -29.69 -11.03 21.15
N ASN A 137 -30.72 -11.77 20.72
CA ASN A 137 -31.74 -11.29 19.77
C ASN A 137 -31.18 -10.80 18.41
N VAL A 138 -30.17 -11.51 17.89
CA VAL A 138 -29.50 -11.22 16.61
C VAL A 138 -29.54 -12.39 15.62
N GLN A 139 -30.49 -13.33 15.80
CA GLN A 139 -30.59 -14.54 15.00
C GLN A 139 -30.82 -14.25 13.51
N ASN A 140 -31.61 -13.22 13.20
CA ASN A 140 -31.90 -12.80 11.83
C ASN A 140 -30.63 -12.26 11.13
N GLU A 141 -29.85 -11.45 11.84
CA GLU A 141 -28.59 -10.90 11.33
C GLU A 141 -27.53 -12.01 11.14
N LEU A 142 -27.43 -12.94 12.09
CA LEU A 142 -26.53 -14.10 11.95
C LEU A 142 -26.93 -15.00 10.79
N ALA A 143 -28.23 -15.26 10.61
CA ALA A 143 -28.74 -16.04 9.47
C ALA A 143 -28.45 -15.35 8.13
N LEU A 144 -28.58 -14.02 8.08
CA LEU A 144 -28.25 -13.22 6.91
C LEU A 144 -26.75 -13.33 6.57
N LEU A 145 -25.84 -13.08 7.55
CA LEU A 145 -24.40 -13.19 7.33
C LEU A 145 -23.99 -14.60 6.91
N ALA A 146 -24.60 -15.63 7.50
CA ALA A 146 -24.37 -17.03 7.12
C ALA A 146 -24.82 -17.30 5.67
N LYS A 147 -25.98 -16.77 5.26
CA LYS A 147 -26.49 -16.87 3.89
C LYS A 147 -25.57 -16.14 2.89
N MET A 148 -25.11 -14.95 3.24
CA MET A 148 -24.13 -14.21 2.44
C MET A 148 -22.84 -15.02 2.24
N GLN A 149 -22.31 -15.60 3.31
CA GLN A 149 -21.10 -16.45 3.25
C GLN A 149 -21.32 -17.72 2.41
N SER A 150 -22.49 -18.38 2.53
CA SER A 150 -22.81 -19.58 1.77
C SER A 150 -22.87 -19.32 0.27
N HIS A 151 -23.42 -18.18 -0.16
CA HIS A 151 -23.45 -17.78 -1.55
C HIS A 151 -22.03 -17.52 -2.11
N LEU A 152 -21.13 -16.87 -1.36
CA LEU A 152 -19.74 -16.72 -1.78
C LEU A 152 -19.04 -18.07 -1.94
N THR A 153 -19.26 -18.98 -0.98
CA THR A 153 -18.72 -20.34 -1.03
C THR A 153 -19.22 -21.10 -2.26
N ALA A 154 -20.50 -20.98 -2.58
CA ALA A 154 -21.08 -21.59 -3.79
C ALA A 154 -20.46 -21.01 -5.08
N LEU A 155 -20.26 -19.69 -5.15
CA LEU A 155 -19.55 -19.07 -6.28
C LEU A 155 -18.14 -19.64 -6.46
N ASP A 156 -17.43 -19.95 -5.37
CA ASP A 156 -16.04 -20.41 -5.42
C ASP A 156 -15.88 -21.87 -5.80
N GLN A 157 -16.96 -22.67 -5.77
CA GLN A 157 -16.95 -24.07 -6.20
C GLN A 157 -16.83 -24.24 -7.73
N SER A 158 -17.17 -23.21 -8.50
CA SER A 158 -17.14 -23.23 -9.97
C SER A 158 -16.38 -22.03 -10.53
N LEU A 159 -15.70 -22.22 -11.68
CA LEU A 159 -15.08 -21.13 -12.43
C LEU A 159 -16.04 -20.46 -13.42
N GLY A 160 -17.04 -21.19 -13.88
CA GLY A 160 -18.02 -20.75 -14.91
C GLY A 160 -19.37 -20.38 -14.32
N ASN A 161 -19.42 -19.43 -13.37
CA ASN A 161 -20.68 -18.98 -12.79
C ASN A 161 -21.49 -18.15 -13.79
N THR A 162 -22.82 -18.35 -13.77
CA THR A 162 -23.74 -17.52 -14.55
C THR A 162 -23.94 -16.16 -13.89
N ILE A 163 -24.35 -15.18 -14.68
CA ILE A 163 -24.67 -13.83 -14.16
C ILE A 163 -25.78 -13.92 -13.08
N SER A 164 -26.75 -14.83 -13.25
CA SER A 164 -27.83 -15.04 -12.27
C SER A 164 -27.32 -15.39 -10.88
N SER A 165 -26.21 -16.13 -10.75
CA SER A 165 -25.61 -16.47 -9.45
C SER A 165 -25.14 -15.22 -8.69
N TYR A 166 -24.62 -14.21 -9.40
CA TYR A 166 -24.24 -12.94 -8.80
C TYR A 166 -25.44 -12.04 -8.50
N LEU A 167 -26.47 -12.06 -9.38
CA LEU A 167 -27.69 -11.29 -9.17
C LEU A 167 -28.48 -11.79 -7.96
N THR A 168 -28.49 -13.10 -7.67
CA THR A 168 -29.10 -13.65 -6.44
C THR A 168 -28.49 -13.02 -5.18
N ILE A 169 -27.18 -12.81 -5.18
CA ILE A 169 -26.49 -12.14 -4.03
C ILE A 169 -26.87 -10.66 -3.98
N LYS A 170 -26.87 -9.98 -5.14
CA LYS A 170 -27.32 -8.59 -5.23
C LYS A 170 -28.73 -8.42 -4.67
N ASP A 171 -29.66 -9.29 -5.05
CA ASP A 171 -31.06 -9.21 -4.60
C ASP A 171 -31.17 -9.43 -3.08
N LEU A 172 -30.40 -10.36 -2.51
CA LEU A 172 -30.31 -10.55 -1.06
C LEU A 172 -29.81 -9.27 -0.36
N ILE A 173 -28.76 -8.63 -0.87
CA ILE A 173 -28.20 -7.42 -0.28
C ILE A 173 -29.14 -6.23 -0.44
N SER A 174 -29.85 -6.13 -1.55
CA SER A 174 -30.82 -5.05 -1.81
C SER A 174 -31.95 -5.00 -0.77
N THR A 175 -32.20 -6.08 -0.03
CA THR A 175 -33.19 -6.10 1.06
C THR A 175 -32.74 -5.36 2.32
N LEU A 176 -31.45 -4.97 2.41
CA LEU A 176 -30.85 -4.36 3.60
C LEU A 176 -30.90 -2.82 3.59
N GLU A 177 -31.35 -2.22 2.50
CA GLU A 177 -31.35 -0.74 2.34
C GLU A 177 -29.96 -0.09 2.52
N ILE A 178 -28.88 -0.89 2.34
CA ILE A 178 -27.50 -0.42 2.41
C ILE A 178 -27.09 0.07 1.02
N PRO A 179 -26.52 1.28 0.88
CA PRO A 179 -26.04 1.75 -0.41
C PRO A 179 -24.85 0.91 -0.88
N PHE A 180 -24.91 0.40 -2.11
CA PHE A 180 -23.80 -0.30 -2.77
C PHE A 180 -23.81 -0.09 -4.28
N GLU A 181 -22.65 -0.26 -4.90
CA GLU A 181 -22.51 -0.26 -6.36
C GLU A 181 -22.22 -1.69 -6.82
N LEU A 182 -23.05 -2.22 -7.72
CA LEU A 182 -22.89 -3.60 -8.22
C LEU A 182 -21.51 -3.83 -8.85
N LYS A 183 -20.96 -2.83 -9.53
CA LYS A 183 -19.61 -2.85 -10.13
C LYS A 183 -18.51 -3.15 -9.10
N TYR A 184 -18.72 -2.77 -7.84
CA TYR A 184 -17.74 -2.86 -6.76
C TYR A 184 -18.25 -3.71 -5.59
N LEU A 185 -19.11 -4.71 -5.84
CA LEU A 185 -19.66 -5.55 -4.79
C LEU A 185 -18.72 -6.71 -4.41
N PHE A 186 -17.98 -7.20 -5.38
CA PHE A 186 -17.13 -8.38 -5.21
C PHE A 186 -15.67 -8.11 -5.56
N GLN A 187 -14.80 -8.81 -4.84
CA GLN A 187 -13.41 -9.00 -5.20
C GLN A 187 -13.11 -10.48 -5.30
N THR A 188 -12.47 -10.91 -6.39
CA THR A 188 -12.13 -12.31 -6.61
C THR A 188 -10.65 -12.45 -6.90
N ASP A 189 -9.99 -13.31 -6.13
CA ASP A 189 -8.61 -13.74 -6.37
C ASP A 189 -8.61 -15.15 -6.97
N LEU A 190 -7.78 -15.39 -7.99
CA LEU A 190 -7.64 -16.67 -8.66
C LEU A 190 -6.30 -17.33 -8.27
N PHE A 191 -6.37 -18.51 -7.67
CA PHE A 191 -5.22 -19.34 -7.30
C PHE A 191 -5.11 -20.50 -8.28
N THR A 192 -4.14 -20.45 -9.18
CA THR A 192 -3.89 -21.54 -10.15
C THR A 192 -3.02 -22.62 -9.53
N SER A 193 -3.31 -23.89 -9.85
CA SER A 193 -2.43 -24.99 -9.51
C SER A 193 -1.35 -25.12 -10.58
N VAL A 194 -0.10 -25.34 -10.15
CA VAL A 194 1.02 -25.64 -11.03
C VAL A 194 1.56 -27.03 -10.72
N ARG A 195 2.02 -27.77 -11.75
CA ARG A 195 2.60 -29.10 -11.57
C ARG A 195 3.95 -29.03 -10.83
N HIS A 196 4.78 -28.09 -11.21
CA HIS A 196 6.12 -27.87 -10.65
C HIS A 196 6.18 -26.49 -10.00
N LYS A 197 6.39 -26.46 -8.69
CA LYS A 197 6.49 -25.23 -7.87
C LYS A 197 7.96 -25.00 -7.45
N SER A 198 8.88 -25.11 -8.40
CA SER A 198 10.31 -24.92 -8.12
C SER A 198 10.94 -24.02 -9.15
N MET A 199 11.88 -23.20 -8.71
CA MET A 199 12.72 -22.37 -9.55
C MET A 199 14.15 -22.91 -9.52
N GLY A 200 14.77 -23.05 -10.69
CA GLY A 200 16.14 -23.55 -10.81
C GLY A 200 17.17 -22.62 -10.13
N TYR A 201 18.16 -23.20 -9.51
CA TYR A 201 19.25 -22.46 -8.87
C TYR A 201 19.96 -21.45 -9.80
N PRO A 202 20.14 -21.69 -11.12
CA PRO A 202 20.70 -20.71 -12.04
C PRO A 202 19.93 -19.39 -12.08
N VAL A 203 18.58 -19.43 -12.06
CA VAL A 203 17.74 -18.21 -12.02
C VAL A 203 17.94 -17.49 -10.68
N LEU A 204 17.89 -18.20 -9.55
CA LEU A 204 18.13 -17.61 -8.23
C LEU A 204 19.52 -16.97 -8.12
N LYS A 205 20.53 -17.57 -8.74
CA LYS A 205 21.89 -16.99 -8.80
C LYS A 205 21.90 -15.66 -9.54
N LYS A 206 21.18 -15.53 -10.67
CA LYS A 206 21.03 -14.29 -11.42
C LYS A 206 20.35 -13.22 -10.59
N VAL A 207 19.24 -13.56 -9.91
CA VAL A 207 18.55 -12.62 -9.00
C VAL A 207 19.48 -12.14 -7.88
N LYS A 208 20.22 -13.04 -7.23
CA LYS A 208 21.23 -12.66 -6.22
C LYS A 208 22.31 -11.74 -6.78
N GLN A 209 22.75 -11.97 -8.00
CA GLN A 209 23.72 -11.07 -8.67
C GLN A 209 23.12 -9.68 -8.90
N GLY A 210 21.85 -9.60 -9.31
CA GLY A 210 21.12 -8.34 -9.44
C GLY A 210 20.99 -7.59 -8.11
N ILE A 211 20.57 -8.27 -7.04
CA ILE A 211 20.48 -7.67 -5.70
C ILE A 211 21.86 -7.17 -5.23
N ALA A 212 22.91 -7.97 -5.40
CA ALA A 212 24.27 -7.58 -5.03
C ALA A 212 24.73 -6.35 -5.83
N PHE A 213 24.45 -6.33 -7.14
CA PHE A 213 24.72 -5.17 -7.96
C PHE A 213 23.96 -3.92 -7.49
N LEU A 214 22.65 -4.05 -7.24
CA LEU A 214 21.84 -2.96 -6.72
C LEU A 214 22.34 -2.47 -5.36
N ASN A 215 22.86 -3.35 -4.50
CA ASN A 215 23.50 -2.95 -3.24
C ASN A 215 24.69 -2.00 -3.47
N LYS A 216 25.50 -2.23 -4.50
CA LYS A 216 26.65 -1.34 -4.83
C LYS A 216 26.20 0.05 -5.26
N ILE A 217 25.17 0.15 -6.10
CA ILE A 217 24.74 1.42 -6.71
C ILE A 217 23.73 2.20 -5.88
N SER A 218 23.04 1.53 -4.94
CA SER A 218 22.02 2.16 -4.09
C SER A 218 22.67 2.90 -2.93
N ALA A 219 22.35 4.17 -2.79
CA ALA A 219 22.64 4.92 -1.57
C ALA A 219 21.56 4.67 -0.51
N ALA A 220 21.87 4.87 0.76
CA ALA A 220 20.84 5.04 1.79
C ALA A 220 20.07 6.32 1.44
N VAL A 221 18.82 6.18 1.01
CA VAL A 221 17.99 7.33 0.67
C VAL A 221 17.47 7.92 1.98
N LYS A 222 17.88 9.14 2.29
CA LYS A 222 17.27 9.90 3.37
C LYS A 222 15.90 10.36 2.93
N ASN A 223 14.89 10.08 3.75
CA ASN A 223 13.55 10.63 3.55
C ASN A 223 13.57 12.11 3.94
N PRO A 224 13.31 13.06 3.04
CA PRO A 224 13.40 14.49 3.35
C PRO A 224 12.45 14.91 4.48
N ASP A 225 11.28 14.28 4.58
CA ASP A 225 10.29 14.59 5.60
C ASP A 225 10.76 14.12 6.99
N LEU A 226 11.36 12.92 7.08
CA LEU A 226 11.99 12.43 8.30
C LEU A 226 13.20 13.28 8.70
N GLU A 227 14.01 13.74 7.78
CA GLU A 227 15.15 14.61 8.09
C GLU A 227 14.69 15.98 8.63
N ARG A 228 13.65 16.57 8.02
CA ARG A 228 13.02 17.80 8.55
C ARG A 228 12.44 17.57 9.94
N PHE A 229 11.74 16.47 10.14
CA PHE A 229 11.19 16.07 11.43
C PHE A 229 12.27 15.90 12.49
N LYS A 230 13.36 15.17 12.22
CA LYS A 230 14.50 14.98 13.13
C LYS A 230 15.11 16.31 13.56
N THR A 231 15.28 17.22 12.61
CA THR A 231 15.84 18.56 12.88
C THR A 231 14.91 19.37 13.80
N ALA A 232 13.61 19.41 13.48
CA ALA A 232 12.63 20.13 14.28
C ALA A 232 12.45 19.50 15.68
N PHE A 233 12.48 18.17 15.77
CA PHE A 233 12.38 17.44 17.04
C PHE A 233 13.55 17.76 17.98
N ASN A 234 14.78 17.66 17.48
CA ASN A 234 15.97 17.95 18.27
C ASN A 234 16.00 19.42 18.76
N LYS A 235 15.58 20.37 17.90
CA LYS A 235 15.49 21.78 18.25
C LYS A 235 14.47 22.05 19.37
N ARG A 236 13.36 21.30 19.40
CA ARG A 236 12.24 21.59 20.32
C ARG A 236 12.27 20.74 21.59
N PHE A 237 12.69 19.49 21.51
CA PHE A 237 12.54 18.50 22.59
C PHE A 237 13.87 17.93 23.12
N GLU A 238 15.01 18.32 22.53
CA GLU A 238 16.37 18.00 23.03
C GLU A 238 16.56 16.52 23.40
N GLY A 239 16.04 15.60 22.58
CA GLY A 239 16.19 14.15 22.78
C GLY A 239 15.25 13.53 23.84
N GLN A 240 14.30 14.28 24.38
CA GLN A 240 13.32 13.74 25.33
C GLN A 240 12.36 12.76 24.62
N LYS A 241 11.76 11.85 25.41
CA LYS A 241 10.70 10.95 24.94
C LYS A 241 9.34 11.64 25.08
N ILE A 242 8.72 11.99 23.98
CA ILE A 242 7.45 12.75 23.92
C ILE A 242 6.33 11.86 23.36
N PRO A 243 5.08 11.97 23.84
CA PRO A 243 3.95 11.22 23.30
C PRO A 243 3.76 11.46 21.78
N LEU A 244 3.56 10.38 21.01
CA LEU A 244 3.47 10.41 19.54
C LEU A 244 2.46 11.43 19.04
N LEU A 245 1.21 11.37 19.54
CA LEU A 245 0.13 12.24 19.07
C LEU A 245 0.38 13.72 19.41
N GLN A 246 1.07 14.00 20.52
CA GLN A 246 1.46 15.36 20.88
C GLN A 246 2.56 15.90 19.96
N VAL A 247 3.53 15.07 19.57
CA VAL A 247 4.60 15.47 18.64
C VAL A 247 4.04 15.75 17.25
N LEU A 248 3.08 14.93 16.80
CA LEU A 248 2.49 15.03 15.46
C LEU A 248 1.35 16.06 15.37
N ASP A 249 0.95 16.67 16.47
CA ASP A 249 -0.02 17.75 16.46
C ASP A 249 0.54 18.97 15.68
N VAL A 250 -0.25 19.49 14.75
CA VAL A 250 0.21 20.57 13.85
C VAL A 250 0.29 21.94 14.52
N GLU A 251 -0.46 22.16 15.60
CA GLU A 251 -0.48 23.44 16.31
C GLU A 251 0.46 23.43 17.54
N SER A 252 0.37 22.37 18.36
CA SER A 252 1.11 22.27 19.61
C SER A 252 2.39 21.44 19.52
N GLY A 253 2.56 20.66 18.44
CA GLY A 253 3.70 19.80 18.17
C GLY A 253 4.60 20.28 17.04
N ILE A 254 5.10 19.34 16.25
CA ILE A 254 5.94 19.57 15.06
C ILE A 254 5.09 19.34 13.79
N GLY A 255 4.15 18.40 13.86
CA GLY A 255 3.45 17.88 12.68
C GLY A 255 4.33 16.95 11.84
N TYR A 256 3.72 16.28 10.86
CA TYR A 256 4.42 15.46 9.87
C TYR A 256 3.70 15.49 8.53
N VAL A 257 4.43 15.79 7.44
CA VAL A 257 3.94 15.93 6.07
C VAL A 257 2.54 16.53 6.02
N GLN A 258 2.48 17.85 6.13
CA GLN A 258 1.21 18.56 6.02
C GLN A 258 0.70 18.42 4.58
N ASN A 259 -0.34 17.63 4.42
CA ASN A 259 -1.06 17.61 3.15
C ASN A 259 -1.98 18.83 3.12
N PRO A 260 -1.87 19.74 2.14
CA PRO A 260 -2.75 20.92 2.06
C PRO A 260 -4.25 20.57 2.08
N SER A 261 -4.61 19.38 1.59
CA SER A 261 -5.99 18.86 1.62
C SER A 261 -6.46 18.31 2.96
N LEU A 262 -5.56 18.19 3.95
CA LEU A 262 -5.86 17.76 5.33
C LEU A 262 -5.79 18.91 6.33
N LEU A 263 -5.35 20.09 5.89
CA LEU A 263 -5.42 21.32 6.67
C LEU A 263 -6.87 21.77 6.72
N GLU A 264 -7.25 22.39 7.83
CA GLU A 264 -8.57 23.02 8.04
C GLU A 264 -9.07 23.66 6.75
N ALA A 265 -10.35 23.44 6.43
CA ALA A 265 -11.02 24.23 5.41
C ALA A 265 -10.64 25.69 5.64
N THR A 266 -9.83 26.24 4.76
CA THR A 266 -9.47 27.65 4.78
C THR A 266 -10.46 28.35 3.83
N PRO A 267 -11.63 28.79 4.32
CA PRO A 267 -12.70 29.33 3.47
C PRO A 267 -12.23 30.50 2.58
N PHE A 268 -11.10 31.10 2.93
CA PHE A 268 -10.48 32.18 2.17
C PHE A 268 -9.55 31.69 1.03
N LEU A 269 -9.24 30.39 0.96
CA LEU A 269 -8.34 29.82 -0.05
C LEU A 269 -9.04 28.76 -0.92
N ASP A 270 -10.23 28.30 -0.52
CA ASP A 270 -10.94 27.20 -1.20
C ASP A 270 -11.37 27.57 -2.63
N ASP A 271 -11.54 28.86 -2.95
CA ASP A 271 -11.88 29.37 -4.28
C ASP A 271 -10.66 29.73 -5.15
N ILE A 272 -9.44 29.51 -4.66
CA ILE A 272 -8.23 29.77 -5.44
C ILE A 272 -7.86 28.50 -6.20
N GLU A 273 -8.26 28.44 -7.47
CA GLU A 273 -7.73 27.44 -8.40
C GLU A 273 -6.23 27.68 -8.58
N TYR A 274 -5.41 26.85 -7.92
CA TYR A 274 -4.00 26.75 -8.25
C TYR A 274 -3.88 26.16 -9.64
N VAL A 275 -3.62 26.99 -10.62
CA VAL A 275 -3.19 26.51 -11.94
C VAL A 275 -1.80 25.89 -11.71
N PRO A 276 -1.64 24.56 -11.89
CA PRO A 276 -0.31 23.97 -11.80
C PRO A 276 0.58 24.70 -12.81
N GLU A 277 1.76 25.16 -12.39
CA GLU A 277 2.74 25.72 -13.30
C GLU A 277 2.96 24.73 -14.46
N THR A 278 2.36 25.05 -15.58
CA THR A 278 2.53 24.26 -16.80
C THR A 278 3.96 24.47 -17.31
N GLY A 279 4.80 23.52 -16.99
CA GLY A 279 5.90 23.06 -17.87
C GLY A 279 7.13 23.93 -18.08
N ALA A 280 7.19 25.21 -17.74
CA ALA A 280 8.28 26.06 -18.18
C ALA A 280 9.46 26.18 -17.17
N ASN A 281 9.27 25.88 -15.89
CA ASN A 281 10.31 25.98 -14.86
C ASN A 281 10.28 24.77 -13.92
N ARG A 282 10.46 23.56 -14.46
CA ARG A 282 10.74 22.41 -13.60
C ARG A 282 12.16 22.55 -13.06
N SER A 283 12.31 23.03 -11.83
CA SER A 283 13.57 22.91 -11.11
C SER A 283 13.76 21.44 -10.71
N TYR A 284 14.76 20.78 -11.26
CA TYR A 284 15.11 19.42 -10.85
C TYR A 284 16.09 19.50 -9.68
N ASP A 285 15.72 18.89 -8.57
CA ASP A 285 16.65 18.65 -7.48
C ASP A 285 17.67 17.58 -7.93
N MET A 286 18.83 18.05 -8.37
CA MET A 286 19.87 17.19 -8.96
C MET A 286 20.74 16.58 -7.86
N ASN A 287 20.29 15.50 -7.24
CA ASN A 287 21.17 14.62 -6.48
C ASN A 287 22.15 13.90 -7.42
N TRP A 288 23.25 14.59 -7.77
CA TRP A 288 24.26 14.03 -8.67
C TRP A 288 25.19 13.07 -7.93
N SER A 289 25.39 11.88 -8.48
CA SER A 289 26.24 10.84 -7.91
C SER A 289 27.24 10.30 -8.96
N SER A 290 28.31 9.66 -8.51
CA SER A 290 29.26 8.99 -9.41
C SER A 290 28.58 7.96 -10.30
N PHE A 291 27.56 7.29 -9.82
CA PHE A 291 26.74 6.38 -10.63
C PHE A 291 26.00 7.12 -11.75
N ARG A 292 25.43 8.28 -11.48
CA ARG A 292 24.72 9.08 -12.49
C ARG A 292 25.65 9.63 -13.55
N SER A 293 26.88 10.03 -13.17
CA SER A 293 27.91 10.44 -14.14
C SER A 293 28.26 9.29 -15.09
N LEU A 294 28.49 8.10 -14.55
CA LEU A 294 28.76 6.90 -15.37
C LEU A 294 27.58 6.56 -16.28
N LEU A 295 26.36 6.65 -15.75
CA LEU A 295 25.16 6.34 -16.52
C LEU A 295 24.96 7.32 -17.68
N LEU A 296 25.19 8.63 -17.45
CA LEU A 296 25.14 9.66 -18.50
C LEU A 296 26.17 9.38 -19.60
N GLU A 297 27.42 9.06 -19.24
CA GLU A 297 28.47 8.69 -20.21
C GLU A 297 28.03 7.51 -21.09
N LYS A 298 27.50 6.45 -20.44
CA LYS A 298 27.07 5.24 -21.16
C LYS A 298 25.84 5.48 -22.04
N VAL A 299 24.87 6.29 -21.59
CA VAL A 299 23.71 6.67 -22.40
C VAL A 299 24.17 7.47 -23.63
N THR A 300 24.99 8.49 -23.42
CA THR A 300 25.51 9.33 -24.52
C THR A 300 26.23 8.47 -25.57
N LYS A 301 27.07 7.53 -25.12
CA LYS A 301 27.77 6.59 -26.02
C LYS A 301 26.78 5.64 -26.72
N ALA A 302 25.78 5.12 -26.03
CA ALA A 302 24.79 4.24 -26.64
C ALA A 302 23.98 4.96 -27.72
N LEU A 303 23.51 6.18 -27.44
CA LEU A 303 22.78 7.01 -28.39
C LEU A 303 23.65 7.37 -29.62
N SER A 304 24.92 7.75 -29.41
CA SER A 304 25.86 8.07 -30.51
C SER A 304 26.14 6.85 -31.39
N ASN A 305 26.22 5.66 -30.80
CA ASN A 305 26.48 4.41 -31.52
C ASN A 305 25.23 3.71 -32.00
N ASN A 306 24.06 4.33 -31.80
CA ASN A 306 22.76 3.73 -32.15
C ASN A 306 22.48 2.38 -31.46
N SER A 307 23.01 2.20 -30.25
CA SER A 307 22.84 0.96 -29.47
C SER A 307 21.52 0.94 -28.70
N ALA A 308 20.78 -0.11 -28.86
CA ALA A 308 19.52 -0.32 -28.12
C ALA A 308 19.76 -0.78 -26.66
N GLN A 309 21.01 -1.06 -26.26
CA GLN A 309 21.33 -1.63 -24.96
C GLN A 309 22.61 -1.02 -24.37
N ILE A 310 22.61 -0.85 -23.06
CA ILE A 310 23.75 -0.53 -22.22
C ILE A 310 24.08 -1.75 -21.35
N ALA A 311 25.27 -2.31 -21.49
CA ALA A 311 25.77 -3.35 -20.61
C ALA A 311 26.62 -2.71 -19.50
N LEU A 312 26.19 -2.87 -18.26
CA LEU A 312 26.98 -2.53 -17.08
C LEU A 312 27.86 -3.71 -16.69
N THR A 313 29.10 -3.46 -16.30
CA THR A 313 30.11 -4.49 -16.03
C THR A 313 30.72 -4.32 -14.64
N ASP A 314 31.35 -5.36 -14.11
CA ASP A 314 32.07 -5.29 -12.83
C ASP A 314 33.18 -4.23 -12.85
N HIS A 315 33.79 -3.97 -14.02
CA HIS A 315 34.83 -2.94 -14.21
C HIS A 315 34.27 -1.52 -13.96
N ASP A 316 33.03 -1.24 -14.41
CA ASP A 316 32.40 0.06 -14.23
C ASP A 316 32.21 0.39 -12.73
N PHE A 317 32.17 -0.64 -11.90
CA PHE A 317 31.85 -0.54 -10.45
C PHE A 317 33.01 -1.00 -9.55
N ALA A 318 34.23 -1.02 -10.06
CA ALA A 318 35.41 -1.41 -9.28
C ALA A 318 35.67 -0.52 -8.04
N LYS A 319 35.16 0.73 -8.07
CA LYS A 319 35.25 1.70 -6.96
C LYS A 319 34.02 1.74 -6.05
N PHE A 320 33.02 0.90 -6.29
CA PHE A 320 31.79 0.86 -5.51
C PHE A 320 31.80 -0.36 -4.60
N ASP A 321 31.57 -0.14 -3.30
CA ASP A 321 31.59 -1.21 -2.30
C ASP A 321 30.18 -1.67 -1.91
N TYR A 322 30.07 -2.94 -1.51
CA TYR A 322 28.89 -3.47 -0.88
C TYR A 322 28.77 -2.96 0.55
N ASP A 323 27.54 -2.66 0.97
CA ASP A 323 27.25 -2.40 2.38
C ASP A 323 25.99 -3.16 2.83
N TRP A 324 26.20 -4.40 3.22
CA TRP A 324 25.13 -5.27 3.69
C TRP A 324 24.64 -4.95 5.10
N ARG A 325 25.39 -4.17 5.90
CA ARG A 325 24.97 -3.72 7.24
C ARG A 325 23.79 -2.75 7.16
N LYS A 326 23.70 -2.00 6.06
CA LYS A 326 22.57 -1.11 5.77
C LYS A 326 21.46 -1.78 4.94
N ALA A 327 21.61 -3.06 4.64
CA ALA A 327 20.56 -3.83 4.02
C ALA A 327 19.43 -4.10 5.03
N PRO A 328 18.17 -4.20 4.60
CA PRO A 328 17.08 -4.62 5.48
C PRO A 328 17.24 -6.09 5.88
N GLU A 329 16.50 -6.49 6.91
CA GLU A 329 16.48 -7.85 7.44
C GLU A 329 16.05 -8.88 6.39
N THR A 330 15.01 -8.51 5.63
CA THR A 330 14.50 -9.28 4.49
C THR A 330 14.30 -8.40 3.27
N ILE A 331 14.39 -9.00 2.09
CA ILE A 331 14.26 -8.34 0.79
C ILE A 331 13.25 -9.11 -0.05
N SER A 332 12.31 -8.38 -0.67
CA SER A 332 11.44 -8.87 -1.73
C SER A 332 12.01 -8.51 -3.09
N ALA A 333 12.18 -9.48 -3.98
CA ALA A 333 12.49 -9.23 -5.38
C ALA A 333 11.30 -9.69 -6.24
N LEU A 334 10.71 -8.76 -7.01
CA LEU A 334 9.72 -9.05 -8.03
C LEU A 334 10.44 -9.13 -9.36
N VAL A 335 10.39 -10.30 -9.97
CA VAL A 335 11.17 -10.58 -11.18
C VAL A 335 10.34 -11.29 -12.24
N GLU A 336 10.67 -11.04 -13.49
CA GLU A 336 10.21 -11.84 -14.63
C GLU A 336 11.39 -12.65 -15.20
N VAL A 337 11.09 -13.84 -15.73
CA VAL A 337 12.07 -14.69 -16.40
C VAL A 337 11.71 -14.78 -17.86
N VAL A 338 12.60 -14.29 -18.72
CA VAL A 338 12.42 -14.31 -20.17
C VAL A 338 13.54 -15.14 -20.82
N ILE A 339 13.27 -15.68 -22.00
CA ILE A 339 14.26 -16.45 -22.80
C ILE A 339 14.64 -15.60 -24.00
N GLU A 340 15.87 -15.17 -24.07
CA GLU A 340 16.40 -14.40 -25.19
C GLU A 340 17.58 -15.15 -25.81
N ASN A 341 17.49 -15.48 -27.10
CA ASN A 341 18.50 -16.28 -27.83
C ASN A 341 18.83 -17.63 -27.13
N GLY A 342 17.79 -18.31 -26.62
CA GLY A 342 17.92 -19.59 -25.92
C GLY A 342 18.54 -19.49 -24.51
N LYS A 343 18.74 -18.28 -23.98
CA LYS A 343 19.28 -18.05 -22.63
C LYS A 343 18.23 -17.38 -21.75
N GLU A 344 18.10 -17.90 -20.53
CA GLU A 344 17.28 -17.25 -19.51
C GLU A 344 17.90 -15.92 -19.07
N LYS A 345 17.09 -14.86 -19.07
CA LYS A 345 17.39 -13.57 -18.45
C LYS A 345 16.37 -13.25 -17.40
N VAL A 346 16.77 -12.48 -16.41
CA VAL A 346 15.90 -12.01 -15.31
C VAL A 346 15.68 -10.52 -15.49
N ILE A 347 14.43 -10.11 -15.56
CA ILE A 347 14.04 -8.71 -15.45
C ILE A 347 13.75 -8.44 -13.98
N MET A 348 14.35 -7.40 -13.42
CA MET A 348 14.17 -7.03 -12.02
C MET A 348 13.26 -5.81 -11.92
N ASP A 349 11.94 -6.06 -11.83
CA ASP A 349 10.92 -5.01 -11.81
C ASP A 349 10.90 -4.24 -10.48
N TYR A 350 11.10 -4.97 -9.38
CA TYR A 350 11.15 -4.38 -8.04
C TYR A 350 12.13 -5.15 -7.17
N CYS A 351 12.83 -4.42 -6.31
CA CYS A 351 13.61 -4.99 -5.23
C CYS A 351 13.58 -4.03 -4.04
N GLY A 352 13.11 -4.48 -2.90
CA GLY A 352 12.92 -3.61 -1.74
C GLY A 352 12.84 -4.35 -0.40
N PRO A 353 12.79 -3.59 0.70
CA PRO A 353 12.70 -4.15 2.04
C PRO A 353 11.35 -4.83 2.30
N GLY A 354 11.33 -5.78 3.25
CA GLY A 354 10.12 -6.47 3.67
C GLY A 354 9.68 -7.57 2.70
N ALA A 355 10.25 -8.76 2.83
CA ALA A 355 9.98 -9.87 1.90
C ALA A 355 8.51 -10.32 1.87
N ALA A 356 7.73 -10.08 2.94
CA ALA A 356 6.32 -10.40 3.02
C ALA A 356 5.38 -9.32 2.45
N MET A 357 5.89 -8.11 2.12
CA MET A 357 5.07 -6.96 1.76
C MET A 357 4.16 -7.20 0.55
N LEU A 358 4.66 -7.86 -0.49
CA LEU A 358 3.88 -8.19 -1.70
C LEU A 358 2.98 -9.43 -1.53
N LEU A 359 3.10 -10.18 -0.44
CA LEU A 359 2.51 -11.49 -0.26
C LEU A 359 1.32 -11.49 0.70
N GLY A 360 1.31 -10.60 1.70
CA GLY A 360 0.40 -10.66 2.85
C GLY A 360 -1.08 -10.79 2.49
N ARG A 361 -1.57 -10.01 1.51
CA ARG A 361 -2.98 -10.03 1.10
C ARG A 361 -3.45 -11.37 0.51
N PHE A 362 -2.53 -12.19 -0.03
CA PHE A 362 -2.84 -13.45 -0.69
C PHE A 362 -2.83 -14.65 0.26
N CYS A 363 -2.39 -14.46 1.52
CA CYS A 363 -2.28 -15.53 2.52
C CYS A 363 -3.62 -16.21 2.85
N TYR A 364 -4.75 -15.53 2.68
CA TYR A 364 -6.07 -16.16 2.86
C TYR A 364 -6.38 -17.29 1.88
N GLY A 365 -5.79 -17.25 0.69
CA GLY A 365 -6.12 -18.17 -0.40
C GLY A 365 -5.22 -19.41 -0.48
N ASP A 366 -4.02 -19.37 0.11
CA ASP A 366 -3.03 -20.46 0.00
C ASP A 366 -2.28 -20.67 1.31
N ALA A 367 -2.45 -21.87 1.89
CA ALA A 367 -1.82 -22.24 3.16
C ALA A 367 -0.27 -22.35 3.05
N GLY A 368 0.26 -22.72 1.88
CA GLY A 368 1.70 -22.76 1.65
C GLY A 368 2.30 -21.37 1.64
N LEU A 369 1.59 -20.39 1.04
CA LEU A 369 1.99 -18.99 1.08
C LEU A 369 1.92 -18.44 2.51
N MET A 370 0.88 -18.75 3.26
CA MET A 370 0.76 -18.34 4.67
C MET A 370 1.93 -18.88 5.50
N LYS A 371 2.30 -20.16 5.31
CA LYS A 371 3.47 -20.74 5.97
C LYS A 371 4.76 -20.00 5.62
N MET A 372 4.99 -19.73 4.34
CA MET A 372 6.16 -18.97 3.87
C MET A 372 6.23 -17.58 4.47
N VAL A 373 5.10 -16.86 4.53
CA VAL A 373 5.05 -15.50 5.11
C VAL A 373 5.34 -15.55 6.61
N ASN A 374 4.81 -16.54 7.34
CA ASN A 374 5.13 -16.71 8.76
C ASN A 374 6.62 -17.01 9.00
N GLU A 375 7.26 -17.79 8.13
CA GLU A 375 8.71 -18.02 8.18
C GLU A 375 9.49 -16.71 7.95
N ILE A 376 9.08 -15.88 6.98
CA ILE A 376 9.69 -14.56 6.74
C ILE A 376 9.57 -13.67 7.97
N VAL A 377 8.38 -13.58 8.56
CA VAL A 377 8.13 -12.77 9.76
C VAL A 377 8.97 -13.24 10.94
N SER A 378 9.07 -14.55 11.14
CA SER A 378 9.92 -15.14 12.19
C SER A 378 11.40 -14.78 12.02
N VAL A 379 11.90 -14.78 10.79
CA VAL A 379 13.27 -14.33 10.46
C VAL A 379 13.47 -12.85 10.80
N GLU A 380 12.51 -11.99 10.47
CA GLU A 380 12.57 -10.56 10.80
C GLU A 380 12.57 -10.32 12.32
N GLU A 381 11.73 -11.02 13.06
CA GLU A 381 11.66 -10.94 14.52
C GLU A 381 12.96 -11.44 15.17
N SER A 382 13.53 -12.52 14.67
CA SER A 382 14.80 -13.04 15.16
C SER A 382 15.98 -12.12 14.88
N ALA A 383 15.97 -11.40 13.77
CA ALA A 383 17.02 -10.44 13.40
C ALA A 383 16.95 -9.13 14.22
N LEU A 384 15.87 -8.91 14.95
CA LEU A 384 15.59 -7.69 15.70
C LEU A 384 15.18 -8.02 17.15
N GLU A 385 15.86 -9.01 17.73
CA GLU A 385 15.58 -9.48 19.09
C GLU A 385 15.60 -8.30 20.11
N GLY A 386 14.72 -8.35 21.07
CA GLY A 386 14.56 -7.29 22.10
C GLY A 386 13.67 -6.13 21.66
N LYS A 387 13.30 -6.02 20.39
CA LYS A 387 12.36 -5.02 19.87
C LYS A 387 11.01 -5.66 19.52
N ILE A 388 9.98 -4.84 19.41
CA ILE A 388 8.64 -5.29 19.02
C ILE A 388 8.38 -4.85 17.59
N LEU A 389 8.22 -5.81 16.68
CA LEU A 389 7.74 -5.55 15.32
C LEU A 389 6.21 -5.55 15.36
N ALA A 390 5.61 -4.38 15.18
CA ALA A 390 4.17 -4.20 15.28
C ALA A 390 3.55 -3.82 13.94
N GLU A 391 2.51 -4.54 13.54
CA GLU A 391 1.79 -4.32 12.29
C GLU A 391 0.91 -3.06 12.39
N ILE A 392 1.01 -2.15 11.42
CA ILE A 392 0.17 -0.96 11.36
C ILE A 392 -1.22 -1.37 10.83
N VAL A 393 -2.27 -1.06 11.60
CA VAL A 393 -3.66 -1.33 11.23
C VAL A 393 -4.38 -0.02 10.99
N HIS A 394 -4.61 0.32 9.73
CA HIS A 394 -5.29 1.54 9.30
C HIS A 394 -6.09 1.29 8.03
N LEU A 395 -7.27 1.91 7.94
CA LEU A 395 -8.13 1.89 6.75
C LEU A 395 -8.26 3.31 6.20
N PRO A 396 -7.37 3.75 5.29
CA PRO A 396 -7.39 5.11 4.74
C PRO A 396 -8.66 5.41 3.92
N GLU A 397 -9.10 4.44 3.13
CA GLU A 397 -10.34 4.49 2.35
C GLU A 397 -10.98 3.10 2.33
N SER A 398 -12.30 3.04 2.28
CA SER A 398 -13.02 1.76 2.33
C SER A 398 -12.55 0.76 1.26
N ARG A 399 -12.39 1.20 0.01
CA ARG A 399 -11.94 0.34 -1.08
C ARG A 399 -10.47 -0.06 -1.00
N THR A 400 -9.63 0.80 -0.47
CA THR A 400 -8.22 0.48 -0.21
C THR A 400 -8.10 -0.71 0.73
N GLY A 401 -9.08 -0.93 1.61
CA GLY A 401 -9.19 -2.11 2.44
C GLY A 401 -9.06 -3.44 1.68
N ASN A 402 -9.46 -3.50 0.41
CA ASN A 402 -9.30 -4.71 -0.41
C ASN A 402 -7.83 -5.10 -0.64
N ILE A 403 -6.93 -4.12 -0.67
CA ILE A 403 -5.48 -4.32 -0.82
C ILE A 403 -4.83 -4.55 0.54
N LEU A 404 -5.37 -3.92 1.58
CA LEU A 404 -4.80 -3.93 2.93
C LEU A 404 -5.13 -5.20 3.71
N ARG A 405 -6.24 -5.88 3.40
CA ARG A 405 -6.69 -7.08 4.13
C ARG A 405 -5.65 -8.19 4.11
N ARG A 406 -5.29 -8.68 5.29
CA ARG A 406 -4.36 -9.78 5.52
C ARG A 406 -4.64 -10.49 6.83
N PRO A 407 -4.22 -11.75 7.03
CA PRO A 407 -4.27 -12.40 8.34
C PRO A 407 -3.42 -11.65 9.37
N ASN A 408 -3.56 -12.00 10.65
CA ASN A 408 -2.64 -11.54 11.69
C ASN A 408 -1.28 -12.20 11.43
N LEU A 409 -0.32 -11.39 10.98
CA LEU A 409 1.02 -11.86 10.59
C LEU A 409 2.05 -11.63 11.69
N ARG A 410 1.79 -10.69 12.61
CA ARG A 410 2.72 -10.32 13.70
C ARG A 410 2.04 -10.45 15.05
N SER A 411 2.86 -10.57 16.08
CA SER A 411 2.40 -10.74 17.46
C SER A 411 1.77 -9.47 18.04
N HIS A 412 2.09 -8.29 17.51
CA HIS A 412 1.56 -7.00 17.96
C HIS A 412 1.05 -6.16 16.81
N GLU A 413 0.06 -5.29 17.10
CA GLU A 413 -0.53 -4.37 16.14
C GLU A 413 -0.64 -2.95 16.71
N ILE A 414 -0.52 -1.95 15.82
CA ILE A 414 -0.72 -0.51 16.11
C ILE A 414 -2.03 -0.09 15.42
N PRO A 415 -3.17 -0.10 16.10
CA PRO A 415 -4.43 0.36 15.53
C PRO A 415 -4.46 1.90 15.41
N CYS A 416 -4.81 2.38 14.23
CA CYS A 416 -4.94 3.80 13.91
C CYS A 416 -6.18 3.99 13.02
N LEU A 417 -7.26 4.57 13.53
CA LEU A 417 -8.57 4.68 12.84
C LEU A 417 -8.99 3.37 12.16
N GLY A 418 -8.79 2.27 12.87
CA GLY A 418 -9.13 0.91 12.48
C GLY A 418 -9.07 0.02 13.71
N LYS A 419 -9.73 -1.12 13.69
CA LYS A 419 -9.74 -2.08 14.82
C LYS A 419 -8.74 -3.20 14.60
N SER A 420 -8.09 -3.61 15.67
CA SER A 420 -7.30 -4.85 15.74
C SER A 420 -8.18 -5.99 16.25
N ASP A 421 -7.96 -7.19 15.71
CA ASP A 421 -8.60 -8.43 16.16
C ASP A 421 -7.74 -9.18 17.21
N LEU A 422 -6.56 -8.67 17.51
CA LEU A 422 -5.69 -9.22 18.55
C LEU A 422 -6.23 -8.89 19.96
N ALA A 423 -5.84 -9.71 20.93
CA ALA A 423 -6.09 -9.42 22.35
C ALA A 423 -5.48 -8.06 22.75
N VAL A 424 -6.12 -7.36 23.68
CA VAL A 424 -5.77 -5.98 24.08
C VAL A 424 -4.31 -5.86 24.53
N GLU A 425 -3.73 -6.91 25.12
CA GLU A 425 -2.35 -6.95 25.58
C GLU A 425 -1.34 -6.90 24.41
N LYS A 426 -1.77 -7.30 23.22
CA LYS A 426 -0.97 -7.30 21.98
C LYS A 426 -1.24 -6.09 21.09
N GLN A 427 -2.13 -5.20 21.50
CA GLN A 427 -2.39 -3.94 20.83
C GLN A 427 -1.54 -2.84 21.46
N ILE A 428 -0.92 -2.03 20.61
CA ILE A 428 -0.12 -0.87 21.01
C ILE A 428 -0.89 0.38 20.55
N PRO A 429 -1.75 0.96 21.42
CA PRO A 429 -2.52 2.13 21.05
C PRO A 429 -1.60 3.35 20.87
N LEU A 430 -1.99 4.30 20.02
CA LEU A 430 -1.17 5.47 19.69
C LEU A 430 -0.79 6.31 20.91
N HIS A 431 -1.66 6.39 21.94
CA HIS A 431 -1.39 7.12 23.18
C HIS A 431 -0.32 6.44 24.08
N ASP A 432 -0.03 5.14 23.84
CA ASP A 432 1.04 4.40 24.52
C ASP A 432 2.43 4.68 23.91
N ILE A 433 2.47 5.22 22.69
CA ILE A 433 3.72 5.40 21.96
C ILE A 433 4.43 6.70 22.33
N LEU A 434 5.72 6.58 22.67
CA LEU A 434 6.66 7.68 22.83
C LEU A 434 7.60 7.75 21.62
N VAL A 435 7.93 8.97 21.21
CA VAL A 435 8.89 9.28 20.15
C VAL A 435 10.12 9.94 20.75
N CYS A 436 11.30 9.57 20.28
CA CYS A 436 12.54 10.32 20.50
C CYS A 436 13.46 10.22 19.27
N VAL A 437 14.47 11.05 19.22
CA VAL A 437 15.54 11.01 18.21
C VAL A 437 16.85 10.68 18.90
N GLU A 438 17.38 9.50 18.63
CA GLU A 438 18.65 9.00 19.18
C GLU A 438 19.62 8.70 18.03
N GLN A 439 20.83 9.22 18.09
CA GLN A 439 21.85 8.99 17.06
C GLN A 439 21.36 9.26 15.63
N SER A 440 20.62 10.35 15.43
CA SER A 440 19.99 10.73 14.15
C SER A 440 18.95 9.76 13.61
N THR A 441 18.44 8.86 14.45
CA THR A 441 17.37 7.90 14.10
C THR A 441 16.14 8.17 14.96
N VAL A 442 14.97 8.21 14.35
CA VAL A 442 13.70 8.30 15.08
C VAL A 442 13.39 6.93 15.68
N LYS A 443 13.13 6.88 16.98
CA LYS A 443 12.74 5.67 17.69
C LYS A 443 11.38 5.82 18.36
N LEU A 444 10.63 4.73 18.35
CA LEU A 444 9.36 4.61 19.04
C LEU A 444 9.50 3.66 20.24
N TYR A 445 8.83 3.98 21.34
CA TYR A 445 8.79 3.14 22.53
C TYR A 445 7.36 2.97 23.03
N SER A 446 6.97 1.78 23.46
CA SER A 446 5.75 1.58 24.24
C SER A 446 6.03 1.94 25.70
N LYS A 447 5.20 2.80 26.29
CA LYS A 447 5.24 3.12 27.73
C LYS A 447 4.95 1.87 28.57
N LYS A 448 3.91 1.12 28.16
CA LYS A 448 3.43 -0.06 28.87
C LYS A 448 4.43 -1.21 28.82
N LEU A 449 5.01 -1.48 27.65
CA LEU A 449 5.91 -2.63 27.42
C LEU A 449 7.38 -2.30 27.72
N GLY A 450 7.76 -1.02 27.82
CA GLY A 450 9.13 -0.56 28.07
C GLY A 450 10.11 -0.93 26.94
N LYS A 451 9.63 -1.26 25.75
CA LYS A 451 10.42 -1.74 24.61
C LYS A 451 10.34 -0.80 23.41
N GLU A 452 11.39 -0.82 22.60
CA GLU A 452 11.40 -0.18 21.28
C GLU A 452 10.41 -0.89 20.34
N ILE A 453 9.63 -0.08 19.61
CA ILE A 453 8.65 -0.54 18.62
C ILE A 453 9.19 -0.24 17.23
N LEU A 454 9.13 -1.22 16.35
CA LEU A 454 9.39 -1.05 14.93
C LEU A 454 8.08 -1.27 14.17
N PRO A 455 7.47 -0.22 13.60
CA PRO A 455 6.26 -0.37 12.82
C PRO A 455 6.55 -1.16 11.54
N ARG A 456 5.59 -1.96 11.10
CA ARG A 456 5.61 -2.72 9.85
C ARG A 456 4.27 -2.60 9.15
N LEU A 457 4.30 -2.53 7.82
CA LEU A 457 3.13 -2.56 6.97
C LEU A 457 3.31 -3.70 5.96
N THR A 458 2.74 -4.87 6.26
CA THR A 458 2.92 -6.08 5.45
C THR A 458 1.90 -6.14 4.31
N ASN A 459 1.86 -5.06 3.52
CA ASN A 459 1.08 -4.94 2.29
C ASN A 459 1.74 -3.92 1.34
N ALA A 460 1.28 -3.88 0.07
CA ALA A 460 1.82 -3.02 -0.99
C ALA A 460 1.07 -1.68 -1.13
N HIS A 461 0.48 -1.15 -0.08
CA HIS A 461 -0.23 0.14 -0.13
C HIS A 461 0.74 1.30 -0.39
N ASN A 462 0.41 2.12 -1.39
CA ASN A 462 1.10 3.39 -1.61
C ASN A 462 0.53 4.45 -0.66
N TYR A 463 1.22 4.70 0.44
CA TYR A 463 0.82 5.66 1.46
C TYR A 463 1.37 7.09 1.23
N SER A 464 2.06 7.33 0.12
CA SER A 464 2.65 8.64 -0.16
C SER A 464 1.65 9.72 -0.57
N ALA A 465 0.43 9.32 -0.98
CA ALA A 465 -0.61 10.25 -1.41
C ALA A 465 -1.76 10.27 -0.40
N ASN A 466 -2.13 11.46 0.06
CA ASN A 466 -3.31 11.72 0.92
C ASN A 466 -3.41 10.85 2.18
N ALA A 467 -2.27 10.42 2.73
CA ALA A 467 -2.27 9.59 3.93
C ALA A 467 -2.41 10.45 5.20
N LEU A 468 -3.15 9.91 6.17
CA LEU A 468 -3.21 10.50 7.51
C LEU A 468 -1.78 10.71 8.07
N PRO A 469 -1.42 11.90 8.61
CA PRO A 469 -0.05 12.20 9.03
C PRO A 469 0.57 11.16 9.98
N VAL A 470 -0.17 10.67 10.96
CA VAL A 470 0.33 9.64 11.88
C VAL A 470 0.58 8.30 11.18
N TYR A 471 -0.28 7.92 10.25
CA TYR A 471 -0.09 6.71 9.45
C TYR A 471 1.13 6.83 8.53
N HIS A 472 1.26 7.97 7.84
CA HIS A 472 2.42 8.27 6.98
C HIS A 472 3.72 8.22 7.78
N PHE A 473 3.75 8.87 8.95
CA PHE A 473 4.91 8.85 9.86
C PHE A 473 5.31 7.43 10.26
N LEU A 474 4.35 6.62 10.71
CA LEU A 474 4.63 5.22 11.08
C LEU A 474 5.15 4.40 9.88
N CYS A 475 4.59 4.63 8.69
CA CYS A 475 5.03 3.95 7.48
C CYS A 475 6.45 4.34 7.06
N ASP A 476 6.84 5.60 7.18
CA ASP A 476 8.18 6.08 6.84
C ASP A 476 9.26 5.56 7.81
N LEU A 477 8.87 5.21 9.03
CA LEU A 477 9.80 4.65 10.03
C LEU A 477 10.16 3.18 9.79
N GLN A 478 9.43 2.44 8.94
CA GLN A 478 9.60 0.99 8.78
C GLN A 478 11.04 0.57 8.48
N TYR A 479 11.67 1.27 7.57
CA TYR A 479 13.02 0.94 7.06
C TYR A 479 13.87 2.20 6.94
N GLN A 480 13.79 3.11 7.93
CA GLN A 480 14.61 4.32 7.92
C GLN A 480 16.08 3.95 7.90
N ASP A 481 16.89 4.75 7.20
CA ASP A 481 18.33 4.57 7.03
C ASP A 481 18.75 3.25 6.35
N ARG A 482 17.80 2.44 5.86
CA ARG A 482 18.07 1.25 5.04
C ARG A 482 18.19 1.60 3.57
N ARG A 483 18.98 0.81 2.84
CA ARG A 483 19.14 0.98 1.38
C ARG A 483 17.88 0.52 0.65
N LYS A 484 17.48 1.30 -0.35
CA LYS A 484 16.45 0.91 -1.31
C LYS A 484 17.15 0.36 -2.56
N TYR A 485 16.85 -0.88 -2.91
CA TYR A 485 17.45 -1.57 -4.03
C TYR A 485 16.69 -1.27 -5.32
N ALA A 486 17.03 -0.19 -6.00
CA ALA A 486 16.38 0.17 -7.25
C ALA A 486 17.40 0.74 -8.25
N PHE A 487 17.26 0.36 -9.52
CA PHE A 487 17.84 1.10 -10.61
C PHE A 487 16.97 2.32 -10.88
N SER A 488 17.56 3.46 -11.16
CA SER A 488 16.85 4.67 -11.55
C SER A 488 17.69 5.48 -12.53
N TRP A 489 17.09 5.86 -13.63
CA TRP A 489 17.66 6.83 -14.56
C TRP A 489 17.87 8.21 -13.93
N GLY A 490 17.05 8.55 -12.92
CA GLY A 490 16.95 9.90 -12.36
C GLY A 490 16.19 10.85 -13.27
N ASN A 491 15.72 11.94 -12.70
CA ASN A 491 14.78 12.85 -13.37
C ASN A 491 15.34 13.38 -14.72
N LEU A 492 16.61 13.76 -14.77
CA LEU A 492 17.21 14.35 -15.97
C LEU A 492 17.26 13.37 -17.16
N LEU A 493 17.67 12.11 -16.95
CA LEU A 493 17.75 11.14 -18.04
C LEU A 493 16.39 10.61 -18.47
N MET A 494 15.40 10.65 -17.56
CA MET A 494 14.02 10.29 -17.91
C MET A 494 13.36 11.24 -18.91
N GLU A 495 13.90 12.44 -19.13
CA GLU A 495 13.44 13.37 -20.17
C GLU A 495 13.89 12.97 -21.58
N LEU A 496 14.81 12.01 -21.70
CA LEU A 496 15.24 11.53 -23.02
C LEU A 496 14.08 10.78 -23.71
N LYS A 497 13.90 11.09 -24.98
CA LYS A 497 12.84 10.50 -25.82
C LYS A 497 12.97 8.98 -25.93
N GLN A 498 14.20 8.46 -25.91
CA GLN A 498 14.49 7.04 -25.95
C GLN A 498 15.54 6.70 -24.89
N LEU A 499 15.24 5.71 -24.07
CA LEU A 499 16.15 5.13 -23.09
C LEU A 499 16.48 3.70 -23.50
N PRO A 500 17.77 3.36 -23.71
CA PRO A 500 18.16 2.00 -24.06
C PRO A 500 17.96 1.04 -22.90
N ARG A 501 17.81 -0.26 -23.19
CA ARG A 501 17.81 -1.31 -22.17
C ARG A 501 19.09 -1.27 -21.34
N VAL A 502 18.96 -1.43 -20.02
CA VAL A 502 20.12 -1.54 -19.13
C VAL A 502 20.25 -2.96 -18.59
N THR A 503 21.41 -3.56 -18.77
CA THR A 503 21.68 -4.92 -18.28
C THR A 503 22.94 -4.96 -17.41
N TYR A 504 22.93 -5.89 -16.47
CA TYR A 504 24.13 -6.33 -15.74
C TYR A 504 24.18 -7.85 -15.80
N LYS A 505 25.14 -8.38 -16.53
CA LYS A 505 25.20 -9.82 -16.89
C LYS A 505 23.87 -10.28 -17.52
N ASP A 506 23.25 -11.31 -16.97
CA ASP A 506 21.94 -11.84 -17.41
C ASP A 506 20.75 -11.17 -16.70
N VAL A 507 20.97 -10.05 -16.01
CA VAL A 507 19.91 -9.30 -15.32
C VAL A 507 19.59 -8.03 -16.11
N ILE A 508 18.33 -7.82 -16.45
CA ILE A 508 17.80 -6.61 -17.04
C ILE A 508 17.32 -5.72 -15.87
N LEU A 509 17.93 -4.55 -15.73
CA LEU A 509 17.67 -3.58 -14.67
C LEU A 509 16.66 -2.52 -15.10
N SER A 510 16.55 -2.27 -16.40
CA SER A 510 15.59 -1.36 -17.00
C SER A 510 15.30 -1.82 -18.43
N ARG A 511 14.03 -1.87 -18.79
CA ARG A 511 13.61 -2.10 -20.17
C ARG A 511 13.96 -0.92 -21.05
N ALA A 512 14.09 -1.14 -22.37
CA ALA A 512 14.12 -0.04 -23.32
C ALA A 512 12.79 0.70 -23.29
N THR A 513 12.85 2.03 -23.26
CA THR A 513 11.68 2.87 -23.01
C THR A 513 11.61 4.00 -24.03
N TRP A 514 10.43 4.34 -24.50
CA TRP A 514 10.13 5.46 -25.37
C TRP A 514 9.19 6.44 -24.67
N ASN A 515 9.69 7.63 -24.37
CA ASN A 515 8.94 8.74 -23.80
C ASN A 515 8.42 9.62 -24.93
N LEU A 516 7.13 9.53 -25.23
CA LEU A 516 6.55 10.14 -26.43
C LEU A 516 5.51 11.19 -26.06
N GLU A 517 5.50 12.25 -26.83
CA GLU A 517 4.51 13.32 -26.77
C GLU A 517 3.48 13.19 -27.89
N LYS A 518 2.36 13.85 -27.77
CA LYS A 518 1.30 13.87 -28.78
C LYS A 518 1.85 14.25 -30.17
N LYS A 519 2.78 15.21 -30.25
CA LYS A 519 3.42 15.63 -31.52
C LYS A 519 4.16 14.49 -32.23
N ASP A 520 4.65 13.48 -31.49
CA ASP A 520 5.42 12.37 -32.05
C ASP A 520 4.53 11.33 -32.75
N ILE A 521 3.22 11.37 -32.53
CA ILE A 521 2.21 10.45 -33.10
C ILE A 521 1.09 11.20 -33.82
N GLU A 522 1.16 12.52 -33.93
CA GLU A 522 0.08 13.36 -34.46
C GLU A 522 -0.35 12.96 -35.86
N SER A 523 0.60 12.69 -36.78
CA SER A 523 0.30 12.26 -38.14
C SER A 523 -0.47 10.92 -38.19
N ILE A 524 -0.19 10.02 -37.26
CA ILE A 524 -0.87 8.72 -37.12
C ILE A 524 -2.28 8.94 -36.57
N LEU A 525 -2.43 9.79 -35.54
CA LEU A 525 -3.73 10.10 -34.96
C LEU A 525 -4.67 10.81 -35.95
N ASP A 526 -4.12 11.65 -36.82
CA ASP A 526 -4.91 12.33 -37.86
C ASP A 526 -5.32 11.35 -38.97
N ALA A 527 -4.46 10.40 -39.35
CA ALA A 527 -4.83 9.31 -40.25
C ALA A 527 -5.89 8.40 -39.61
N TYR A 528 -5.79 8.14 -38.30
CA TYR A 528 -6.78 7.34 -37.56
C TYR A 528 -8.16 8.00 -37.54
N LYS A 529 -8.23 9.30 -37.25
CA LYS A 529 -9.50 10.07 -37.30
C LYS A 529 -10.17 10.04 -38.68
N LYS A 530 -9.37 9.97 -39.75
CA LYS A 530 -9.86 9.92 -41.14
C LYS A 530 -10.14 8.50 -41.62
N ASN A 531 -9.99 7.47 -40.79
CA ASN A 531 -10.01 6.05 -41.18
C ASN A 531 -8.99 5.71 -42.30
N GLU A 532 -7.87 6.41 -42.36
CA GLU A 532 -6.79 6.23 -43.34
C GLU A 532 -5.55 5.53 -42.75
N ILE A 533 -5.70 4.91 -41.59
CA ILE A 533 -4.58 4.19 -40.96
C ILE A 533 -4.28 2.91 -41.75
N THR A 534 -3.04 2.76 -42.15
CA THR A 534 -2.56 1.54 -42.82
C THR A 534 -1.38 0.94 -42.06
N LYS A 535 -1.11 -0.33 -42.32
CA LYS A 535 0.01 -1.03 -41.69
C LYS A 535 1.33 -0.35 -42.06
N GLU A 536 1.49 0.10 -43.30
CA GLU A 536 2.70 0.77 -43.81
C GLU A 536 2.97 2.09 -43.05
N LYS A 537 1.92 2.89 -42.78
CA LYS A 537 2.05 4.12 -41.99
C LYS A 537 2.52 3.82 -40.56
N MET A 538 1.94 2.81 -39.92
CA MET A 538 2.35 2.38 -38.59
C MET A 538 3.78 1.83 -38.58
N ASP A 539 4.15 1.01 -39.55
CA ASP A 539 5.49 0.46 -39.66
C ASP A 539 6.55 1.54 -39.90
N SER A 540 6.24 2.55 -40.75
CA SER A 540 7.13 3.71 -40.96
C SER A 540 7.33 4.51 -39.67
N TRP A 541 6.24 4.86 -38.98
CA TRP A 541 6.30 5.59 -37.71
C TRP A 541 7.13 4.85 -36.65
N ARG A 542 6.92 3.53 -36.51
CA ARG A 542 7.70 2.72 -35.59
C ARG A 542 9.17 2.65 -35.96
N ALA A 543 9.48 2.50 -37.27
CA ALA A 543 10.85 2.43 -37.77
C ALA A 543 11.62 3.71 -37.50
N ASP A 544 11.01 4.88 -37.69
CA ASP A 544 11.60 6.19 -37.42
C ASP A 544 11.96 6.35 -35.94
N LEU A 545 11.15 5.81 -35.04
CA LEU A 545 11.36 5.86 -33.59
C LEU A 545 12.03 4.60 -33.03
N LYS A 546 12.31 3.59 -33.87
CA LYS A 546 12.90 2.28 -33.50
C LYS A 546 12.04 1.53 -32.46
N ILE A 547 10.74 1.67 -32.55
CA ILE A 547 9.79 0.97 -31.67
C ILE A 547 9.59 -0.47 -32.17
N PRO A 548 9.74 -1.50 -31.34
CA PRO A 548 9.49 -2.90 -31.71
C PRO A 548 8.04 -3.15 -32.14
N LYS A 549 7.80 -4.30 -32.78
CA LYS A 549 6.45 -4.72 -33.18
C LYS A 549 5.53 -4.95 -31.99
N ILE A 550 6.08 -5.41 -30.89
CA ILE A 550 5.35 -5.68 -29.64
C ILE A 550 5.99 -4.86 -28.55
N VAL A 551 5.16 -4.08 -27.87
CA VAL A 551 5.53 -3.21 -26.75
C VAL A 551 4.43 -3.23 -25.69
N GLN A 552 4.67 -2.61 -24.56
CA GLN A 552 3.64 -2.30 -23.57
C GLN A 552 3.50 -0.79 -23.40
N LEU A 553 2.27 -0.30 -23.46
CA LEU A 553 1.93 1.06 -23.07
C LEU A 553 1.79 1.09 -21.55
N THR A 554 2.55 1.95 -20.89
CA THR A 554 2.54 2.09 -19.42
C THR A 554 1.67 3.27 -18.98
N ASP A 555 0.92 3.09 -17.90
CA ASP A 555 0.08 4.11 -17.27
C ASP A 555 0.05 3.86 -15.74
N GLY A 556 1.01 4.45 -15.03
CA GLY A 556 1.27 4.11 -13.64
C GLY A 556 1.61 2.63 -13.48
N ASP A 557 0.85 1.93 -12.63
CA ASP A 557 1.03 0.50 -12.39
C ASP A 557 0.37 -0.40 -13.46
N ASN A 558 -0.36 0.19 -14.41
CA ASN A 558 -1.05 -0.56 -15.45
C ASN A 558 -0.23 -0.62 -16.72
N THR A 559 -0.28 -1.75 -17.40
CA THR A 559 0.33 -1.95 -18.70
C THR A 559 -0.68 -2.52 -19.70
N LEU A 560 -0.66 -1.99 -20.93
CA LEU A 560 -1.43 -2.53 -22.04
C LEU A 560 -0.47 -3.12 -23.07
N LEU A 561 -0.57 -4.43 -23.31
CA LEU A 561 0.19 -5.07 -24.38
C LEU A 561 -0.30 -4.58 -25.75
N VAL A 562 0.63 -4.07 -26.55
CA VAL A 562 0.38 -3.55 -27.90
C VAL A 562 1.15 -4.39 -28.90
N ASN A 563 0.43 -5.08 -29.80
CA ASN A 563 0.99 -5.75 -30.96
C ASN A 563 0.59 -4.97 -32.21
N PHE A 564 1.51 -4.25 -32.82
CA PHE A 564 1.28 -3.44 -34.01
C PHE A 564 1.05 -4.26 -35.30
N GLU A 565 1.24 -5.57 -35.27
CA GLU A 565 0.86 -6.46 -36.38
C GLU A 565 -0.63 -6.87 -36.31
N ASN A 566 -1.32 -6.56 -35.20
CA ASN A 566 -2.75 -6.83 -35.01
C ASN A 566 -3.54 -5.51 -35.05
N ALA A 567 -4.50 -5.42 -35.96
CA ALA A 567 -5.29 -4.21 -36.19
C ALA A 567 -6.05 -3.78 -34.92
N THR A 568 -6.75 -4.71 -34.25
CA THR A 568 -7.50 -4.41 -33.03
C THR A 568 -6.59 -3.90 -31.90
N SER A 569 -5.40 -4.50 -31.73
CA SER A 569 -4.43 -4.05 -30.73
C SER A 569 -3.91 -2.64 -31.04
N THR A 570 -3.70 -2.35 -32.34
CA THR A 570 -3.31 -1.01 -32.80
C THR A 570 -4.40 0.02 -32.54
N GLU A 571 -5.66 -0.30 -32.83
CA GLU A 571 -6.82 0.57 -32.54
C GLU A 571 -6.95 0.84 -31.04
N MET A 572 -6.84 -0.19 -30.18
CA MET A 572 -6.86 -0.03 -28.72
C MET A 572 -5.75 0.89 -28.23
N PHE A 573 -4.54 0.78 -28.81
CA PHE A 573 -3.43 1.68 -28.50
C PHE A 573 -3.77 3.13 -28.87
N LEU A 574 -4.23 3.37 -30.11
CA LEU A 574 -4.55 4.70 -30.61
C LEU A 574 -5.68 5.35 -29.79
N ASP A 575 -6.71 4.57 -29.44
CA ASP A 575 -7.79 5.03 -28.56
C ASP A 575 -7.28 5.40 -27.16
N SER A 576 -6.30 4.67 -26.64
CA SER A 576 -5.72 4.91 -25.31
C SER A 576 -4.84 6.18 -25.27
N VAL A 577 -4.20 6.55 -26.39
CA VAL A 577 -3.26 7.70 -26.45
C VAL A 577 -3.83 8.96 -27.09
N LYS A 578 -4.96 8.89 -27.83
CA LYS A 578 -5.52 10.02 -28.61
C LYS A 578 -5.74 11.31 -27.81
N ASN A 579 -6.02 11.18 -26.51
CA ASN A 579 -6.28 12.32 -25.60
C ASN A 579 -5.13 12.59 -24.63
N LYS A 580 -4.05 11.81 -24.71
CA LYS A 580 -2.88 12.00 -23.83
C LYS A 580 -1.92 12.99 -24.46
N TYR A 581 -1.41 13.93 -23.67
CA TYR A 581 -0.31 14.81 -24.08
C TYR A 581 1.03 14.07 -24.09
N TYR A 582 1.21 13.15 -23.12
CA TYR A 582 2.42 12.35 -22.93
C TYR A 582 2.03 10.88 -22.69
N PHE A 583 2.79 9.95 -23.23
CA PHE A 583 2.67 8.52 -23.00
C PHE A 583 4.01 7.82 -23.10
N GLN A 584 4.13 6.67 -22.45
CA GLN A 584 5.36 5.89 -22.40
C GLN A 584 5.13 4.49 -22.94
N LEU A 585 6.05 4.04 -23.79
CA LEU A 585 6.12 2.67 -24.27
C LEU A 585 7.36 1.99 -23.69
N GLU A 586 7.24 0.73 -23.34
CA GLU A 586 8.36 -0.13 -22.96
C GLU A 586 8.43 -1.35 -23.86
N GLU A 587 9.64 -1.90 -24.04
CA GLU A 587 9.83 -3.15 -24.77
C GLU A 587 9.12 -4.31 -24.06
N PHE A 588 8.53 -5.20 -24.83
CA PHE A 588 7.95 -6.44 -24.34
C PHE A 588 8.87 -7.61 -24.73
N LEU A 589 9.33 -8.37 -23.73
CA LEU A 589 10.41 -9.34 -23.90
C LEU A 589 9.96 -10.81 -23.83
N PHE A 590 8.67 -11.06 -23.66
CA PHE A 590 8.14 -12.40 -23.77
C PHE A 590 7.88 -12.72 -25.23
N ASP A 591 8.48 -13.79 -25.73
CA ASP A 591 8.32 -14.30 -27.09
C ASP A 591 7.67 -15.72 -27.06
N GLU A 592 7.82 -16.46 -28.16
CA GLU A 592 7.33 -17.83 -28.28
C GLU A 592 8.00 -18.83 -27.31
N GLN A 593 9.16 -18.48 -26.75
CA GLN A 593 9.89 -19.30 -25.78
C GLN A 593 9.65 -18.79 -24.37
N CYS A 594 8.46 -19.06 -23.82
CA CYS A 594 8.15 -18.66 -22.45
C CYS A 594 8.64 -19.67 -21.41
N PHE A 595 9.02 -19.13 -20.24
CA PHE A 595 9.43 -19.94 -19.08
C PHE A 595 8.26 -20.73 -18.48
N ILE A 596 7.06 -20.17 -18.52
CA ILE A 596 5.82 -20.82 -18.05
C ILE A 596 4.97 -21.24 -19.23
N LYS A 597 4.62 -22.53 -19.25
CA LYS A 597 3.82 -23.16 -20.32
C LYS A 597 2.68 -23.98 -19.76
N ARG A 598 1.57 -24.02 -20.50
CA ARG A 598 0.45 -24.92 -20.26
C ARG A 598 0.02 -25.53 -21.59
N LYS A 599 0.36 -26.81 -21.81
CA LYS A 599 0.24 -27.45 -23.12
C LYS A 599 0.98 -26.61 -24.19
N ASP A 600 0.28 -26.13 -25.21
CA ASP A 600 0.82 -25.31 -26.29
C ASP A 600 0.70 -23.78 -26.05
N GLU A 601 0.18 -23.38 -24.88
CA GLU A 601 0.01 -21.98 -24.52
C GLU A 601 1.21 -21.47 -23.72
N ASN A 602 1.67 -20.26 -24.06
CA ASN A 602 2.73 -19.56 -23.37
C ASN A 602 2.14 -18.49 -22.44
N TYR A 603 2.76 -18.33 -21.27
CA TYR A 603 2.32 -17.36 -20.27
C TYR A 603 3.46 -16.43 -19.86
N CYS A 604 3.15 -15.15 -19.75
CA CYS A 604 3.99 -14.23 -18.99
C CYS A 604 4.06 -14.70 -17.54
N ASN A 605 5.14 -14.37 -16.89
CA ASN A 605 5.36 -14.76 -15.51
C ASN A 605 5.85 -13.57 -14.71
N GLN A 606 5.58 -13.62 -13.41
CA GLN A 606 6.10 -12.68 -12.43
C GLN A 606 6.28 -13.42 -11.11
N PHE A 607 7.48 -13.42 -10.57
CA PHE A 607 7.84 -14.15 -9.36
C PHE A 607 8.20 -13.19 -8.23
N VAL A 608 7.64 -13.41 -7.06
CA VAL A 608 8.09 -12.79 -5.81
C VAL A 608 9.05 -13.74 -5.12
N ILE A 609 10.30 -13.31 -4.97
CA ILE A 609 11.35 -14.12 -4.33
C ILE A 609 11.79 -13.42 -3.05
N ALA A 610 11.70 -14.12 -1.93
CA ALA A 610 12.09 -13.64 -0.62
C ALA A 610 13.55 -13.97 -0.32
N PHE A 611 14.30 -12.99 0.17
CA PHE A 611 15.67 -13.15 0.66
C PHE A 611 15.80 -12.61 2.08
N TYR A 612 16.72 -13.12 2.84
CA TYR A 612 17.09 -12.58 4.15
C TYR A 612 18.58 -12.23 4.23
N ASN A 613 18.91 -11.28 5.09
CA ASN A 613 20.26 -10.84 5.32
C ASN A 613 20.93 -11.71 6.41
N GLN A 614 21.72 -12.67 6.00
CA GLN A 614 22.39 -13.61 6.90
C GLN A 614 23.31 -12.92 7.92
N GLN A 615 23.92 -11.79 7.59
CA GLN A 615 24.82 -11.07 8.50
C GLN A 615 24.07 -10.52 9.72
N LEU A 616 22.82 -10.05 9.55
CA LEU A 616 22.02 -9.53 10.65
C LEU A 616 21.49 -10.64 11.57
N ILE A 617 21.23 -11.83 11.03
CA ILE A 617 20.70 -12.97 11.82
C ILE A 617 21.80 -13.67 12.62
N GLN A 618 23.05 -13.65 12.14
CA GLN A 618 24.18 -14.29 12.80
C GLN A 618 24.88 -13.40 13.82
N ALA A 619 24.80 -12.08 13.69
CA ALA A 619 25.45 -11.12 14.56
C ALA A 619 24.95 -11.18 16.02
N ASP A 620 23.69 -11.60 16.23
CA ASP A 620 23.10 -11.72 17.57
C ASP A 620 23.39 -13.08 18.25
N LYS A 621 24.15 -14.00 17.60
CA LYS A 621 24.54 -15.31 18.15
C LYS A 621 26.00 -15.39 18.62
N THR A 622 26.75 -14.31 18.46
CA THR A 622 28.12 -14.14 18.95
C THR A 622 28.20 -13.04 20.01
#